data_409c4f134d2ca88600c888b92b61e56c
#
_entry.id   409c4f134d2ca88600c888b92b61e56c
#
_cell.length_a   1.000
_cell.length_b   1.000
_cell.length_c   1.000
_cell.angle_alpha   90.00
_cell.angle_beta   90.00
_cell.angle_gamma   90.00
#
_symmetry.space_group_name_H-M   'P 1'
#
loop_
_entity.id
_entity.type
_entity.pdbx_description
1 polymer ?
#
loop_
_entity_poly.entity_id
_entity_poly.type
_entity_poly.pdbx_seq_one_letter_code
_entity_poly.pdbx_strand_id
1 'polypeptide(L)'
;MKRKDFLKGAGLAGLGLTLPLPKLTAESKAAELPNACTLIPSETAGPFPLDLTANTYYFRQDIRESQQGTQLNLKLKVLGLANCAPMTNVRVNVWHCTKDGVYSGYNTANNPGDANSKYLRGYQFTNADGEVEFTTIFPGWYNGRIAHIHFQVYVSSAYSAVSQLTFPIAAKNAVYAAAPALYTKGADPLSYSGDNIFSDGYALQIATLTPNTATGGYDSYLEISVQGSGTLGVGHIEKEIFKVFEMGQNIPNPYASNTKVRIDLKQSSDVKMELWDLSGRKVGTVFEEQNKGVGIFEVDINPANFGLPAGNYIYQFEAANSSGVFRMPKMMTLAK
;
A
#
# COMPACT_ATOMS: atom_id res chain seq x y z
N MET A 1 -27.09 -11.70 51.86
CA MET A 1 -26.96 -13.07 51.32
C MET A 1 -25.77 -13.10 50.40
N LYS A 2 -24.74 -13.84 50.74
CA LYS A 2 -23.49 -13.87 49.96
C LYS A 2 -23.54 -14.97 48.91
N ARG A 3 -23.03 -14.73 47.73
CA ARG A 3 -23.04 -15.60 46.55
C ARG A 3 -22.58 -17.06 46.73
N LYS A 4 -22.11 -17.43 47.93
CA LYS A 4 -21.60 -18.78 48.27
C LYS A 4 -22.67 -19.76 48.77
N ASP A 5 -23.90 -19.31 49.05
CA ASP A 5 -24.94 -20.14 49.67
C ASP A 5 -25.94 -20.74 48.71
N PHE A 6 -25.83 -20.40 47.39
CA PHE A 6 -26.76 -20.93 46.37
C PHE A 6 -26.35 -22.32 45.81
N LEU A 7 -25.15 -22.79 46.07
CA LEU A 7 -24.61 -24.04 45.48
C LEU A 7 -24.69 -25.27 46.40
N LYS A 8 -25.40 -25.22 47.53
CA LYS A 8 -25.49 -26.34 48.48
C LYS A 8 -26.87 -27.02 48.55
N GLY A 9 -27.76 -26.77 47.60
CA GLY A 9 -29.15 -27.26 47.68
C GLY A 9 -29.67 -28.04 46.46
N ALA A 10 -28.89 -28.93 45.85
CA ALA A 10 -29.45 -29.91 44.93
C ALA A 10 -28.66 -31.21 45.00
N GLY A 11 -29.00 -31.99 46.00
CA GLY A 11 -28.52 -33.34 46.16
C GLY A 11 -29.55 -34.37 45.75
N LEU A 12 -29.07 -35.36 45.01
CA LEU A 12 -29.49 -36.75 44.97
C LEU A 12 -30.90 -37.14 44.58
N ALA A 13 -31.04 -37.78 43.44
CA ALA A 13 -31.49 -39.18 43.36
C ALA A 13 -31.49 -39.64 41.88
N GLY A 14 -30.92 -40.84 41.63
CA GLY A 14 -31.44 -41.59 40.53
C GLY A 14 -30.47 -42.33 39.63
N LEU A 15 -30.18 -43.56 39.99
CA LEU A 15 -30.01 -44.75 39.13
C LEU A 15 -28.93 -44.75 38.05
N GLY A 16 -27.97 -45.63 38.24
CA GLY A 16 -26.92 -45.99 37.35
C GLY A 16 -27.40 -46.61 36.04
N LEU A 17 -26.84 -46.07 34.98
CA LEU A 17 -26.61 -46.78 33.73
C LEU A 17 -25.18 -46.44 33.30
N THR A 18 -24.30 -47.40 33.45
CA THR A 18 -22.92 -47.33 32.93
C THR A 18 -22.94 -47.60 31.45
N LEU A 19 -22.97 -46.52 30.66
CA LEU A 19 -22.56 -46.58 29.29
C LEU A 19 -21.10 -46.08 29.21
N PRO A 20 -20.20 -46.78 28.49
CA PRO A 20 -18.86 -46.30 28.29
C PRO A 20 -18.89 -45.07 27.40
N LEU A 21 -18.68 -43.88 27.98
CA LEU A 21 -18.40 -42.68 27.20
C LEU A 21 -17.05 -42.83 26.51
N PRO A 22 -16.96 -42.65 25.19
CA PRO A 22 -15.67 -42.56 24.54
C PRO A 22 -14.95 -41.32 25.11
N LYS A 23 -13.71 -41.54 25.60
CA LYS A 23 -12.80 -40.44 25.91
C LYS A 23 -12.61 -39.62 24.65
N LEU A 24 -13.35 -38.54 24.53
CA LEU A 24 -12.99 -37.44 23.64
C LEU A 24 -11.75 -36.78 24.27
N THR A 25 -10.58 -37.25 23.87
CA THR A 25 -9.37 -36.44 23.91
C THR A 25 -9.53 -35.38 22.87
N ALA A 26 -10.17 -34.28 23.20
CA ALA A 26 -10.00 -33.05 22.50
C ALA A 26 -8.57 -32.59 22.78
N GLU A 27 -7.60 -33.10 22.00
CA GLU A 27 -6.41 -32.34 21.75
C GLU A 27 -6.90 -31.08 21.04
N SER A 28 -7.14 -30.02 21.79
CA SER A 28 -7.12 -28.68 21.26
C SER A 28 -5.69 -28.49 20.74
N LYS A 29 -5.47 -28.76 19.42
CA LYS A 29 -4.40 -28.11 18.73
C LYS A 29 -4.61 -26.63 19.03
N ALA A 30 -3.79 -26.10 19.94
CA ALA A 30 -3.61 -24.67 20.05
C ALA A 30 -3.33 -24.23 18.60
N ALA A 31 -4.23 -23.43 18.05
CA ALA A 31 -3.95 -22.80 16.77
C ALA A 31 -2.60 -22.13 16.97
N GLU A 32 -1.57 -22.60 16.27
CA GLU A 32 -0.31 -21.91 16.20
C GLU A 32 -0.68 -20.49 15.77
N LEU A 33 -0.46 -19.55 16.67
CA LEU A 33 -0.54 -18.13 16.34
C LEU A 33 0.34 -17.96 15.09
N PRO A 34 -0.16 -17.40 13.99
CA PRO A 34 0.64 -17.16 12.81
C PRO A 34 1.91 -16.47 13.27
N ASN A 35 3.06 -16.89 12.75
CA ASN A 35 4.36 -16.36 13.11
C ASN A 35 4.26 -14.85 13.33
N ALA A 36 4.52 -14.44 14.57
CA ALA A 36 4.38 -13.03 14.93
C ALA A 36 5.32 -12.23 14.02
N CYS A 37 4.75 -11.43 13.12
CA CYS A 37 5.53 -10.53 12.29
C CYS A 37 6.27 -9.54 13.21
N THR A 38 7.47 -9.17 12.82
CA THR A 38 8.31 -8.27 13.62
C THR A 38 8.27 -6.88 13.03
N LEU A 39 8.06 -5.89 13.87
CA LEU A 39 8.05 -4.49 13.45
C LEU A 39 9.36 -4.13 12.74
N ILE A 40 9.24 -3.50 11.58
CA ILE A 40 10.40 -2.99 10.84
C ILE A 40 11.11 -1.92 11.68
N PRO A 41 12.46 -1.91 11.76
CA PRO A 41 13.19 -0.84 12.43
C PRO A 41 12.83 0.52 11.86
N SER A 42 12.69 1.51 12.74
CA SER A 42 12.45 2.90 12.33
C SER A 42 13.78 3.58 12.07
N GLU A 43 13.92 4.13 10.87
CA GLU A 43 15.13 4.80 10.43
C GLU A 43 14.87 6.27 10.11
N THR A 44 15.96 7.01 9.95
CA THR A 44 15.85 8.40 9.51
C THR A 44 15.44 8.47 8.04
N ALA A 45 14.69 9.52 7.67
CA ALA A 45 14.40 9.81 6.26
C ALA A 45 15.65 10.21 5.46
N GLY A 46 16.81 10.30 6.13
CA GLY A 46 18.08 10.71 5.53
C GLY A 46 18.12 12.22 5.23
N PRO A 47 19.20 12.69 4.58
CA PRO A 47 19.38 14.12 4.31
C PRO A 47 18.60 14.65 3.10
N PHE A 48 17.96 13.78 2.32
CA PHE A 48 17.32 14.14 1.05
C PHE A 48 15.86 13.68 0.93
N PRO A 49 15.00 13.78 1.97
CA PRO A 49 13.59 13.48 1.85
C PRO A 49 12.88 14.60 1.10
N LEU A 50 11.83 14.27 0.33
CA LEU A 50 10.89 15.23 -0.21
C LEU A 50 9.48 14.87 0.27
N ASP A 51 8.68 15.88 0.57
CA ASP A 51 7.25 15.65 0.76
C ASP A 51 6.61 15.36 -0.60
N LEU A 52 6.25 14.10 -0.83
CA LEU A 52 5.59 13.67 -2.04
C LEU A 52 4.07 13.82 -1.95
N THR A 53 3.51 14.22 -0.80
CA THR A 53 2.07 14.20 -0.55
C THR A 53 1.29 15.21 -1.36
N ALA A 54 1.87 16.37 -1.62
CA ALA A 54 1.21 17.46 -2.35
C ALA A 54 1.37 17.39 -3.88
N ASN A 55 2.11 16.42 -4.41
CA ASN A 55 2.45 16.38 -5.83
C ASN A 55 2.11 15.03 -6.45
N THR A 56 1.03 14.98 -7.23
CA THR A 56 0.55 13.78 -7.93
C THR A 56 1.52 13.25 -8.99
N TYR A 57 2.48 14.04 -9.43
CA TYR A 57 3.54 13.59 -10.35
C TYR A 57 4.29 12.36 -9.82
N TYR A 58 4.44 12.25 -8.49
CA TYR A 58 5.12 11.12 -7.86
C TYR A 58 4.25 9.87 -7.68
N PHE A 59 2.97 9.95 -8.03
CA PHE A 59 2.10 8.78 -8.03
C PHE A 59 2.34 7.97 -9.30
N ARG A 60 3.33 7.09 -9.27
CA ARG A 60 3.80 6.36 -10.46
C ARG A 60 4.50 5.07 -10.04
N GLN A 61 4.41 4.06 -10.88
CA GLN A 61 5.10 2.79 -10.71
C GLN A 61 6.53 2.88 -11.27
N ASP A 62 6.68 3.38 -12.49
CA ASP A 62 8.01 3.60 -13.08
C ASP A 62 8.57 4.94 -12.60
N ILE A 63 9.61 4.85 -11.76
CA ILE A 63 10.25 6.02 -11.17
C ILE A 63 11.61 6.33 -11.80
N ARG A 64 11.99 5.61 -12.86
CA ARG A 64 13.31 5.74 -13.49
C ARG A 64 13.50 7.06 -14.20
N GLU A 65 12.46 7.55 -14.90
CA GLU A 65 12.59 8.61 -15.89
C GLU A 65 13.70 8.24 -16.91
N SER A 66 14.67 9.12 -17.12
CA SER A 66 15.81 8.89 -18.01
C SER A 66 17.07 8.37 -17.30
N GLN A 67 16.96 7.95 -16.04
CA GLN A 67 18.12 7.52 -15.27
C GLN A 67 18.66 6.18 -15.79
N GLN A 68 19.97 6.15 -16.02
CA GLN A 68 20.68 4.94 -16.41
C GLN A 68 21.02 4.09 -15.19
N GLY A 69 20.94 2.78 -15.35
CA GLY A 69 21.27 1.80 -14.32
C GLY A 69 20.70 0.43 -14.68
N THR A 70 21.11 -0.59 -13.96
CA THR A 70 20.52 -1.93 -14.06
C THR A 70 19.08 -1.88 -13.55
N GLN A 71 18.11 -2.34 -14.33
CA GLN A 71 16.70 -2.33 -13.93
C GLN A 71 16.49 -3.13 -12.63
N LEU A 72 15.70 -2.56 -11.73
CA LEU A 72 15.24 -3.19 -10.51
C LEU A 72 13.73 -3.11 -10.42
N ASN A 73 13.06 -4.25 -10.36
CA ASN A 73 11.66 -4.33 -10.02
C ASN A 73 11.55 -4.55 -8.50
N LEU A 74 11.17 -3.52 -7.77
CA LEU A 74 11.08 -3.55 -6.32
C LEU A 74 9.63 -3.81 -5.91
N LYS A 75 9.38 -4.91 -5.23
CA LYS A 75 8.11 -5.25 -4.60
C LYS A 75 8.23 -5.12 -3.08
N LEU A 76 7.33 -4.37 -2.47
CA LEU A 76 7.20 -4.26 -1.02
C LEU A 76 5.83 -4.77 -0.61
N LYS A 77 5.79 -5.63 0.42
CA LYS A 77 4.55 -6.12 1.02
C LYS A 77 4.42 -5.57 2.43
N VAL A 78 3.32 -4.90 2.71
CA VAL A 78 3.05 -4.27 4.00
C VAL A 78 2.08 -5.11 4.81
N LEU A 79 2.48 -5.45 6.03
CA LEU A 79 1.69 -6.18 7.02
C LEU A 79 1.40 -5.32 8.25
N GLY A 80 0.23 -5.49 8.83
CA GLY A 80 -0.11 -4.92 10.12
C GLY A 80 0.41 -5.79 11.27
N LEU A 81 1.14 -5.20 12.21
CA LEU A 81 1.76 -5.91 13.34
C LEU A 81 0.73 -6.64 14.21
N ALA A 82 -0.50 -6.13 14.31
CA ALA A 82 -1.51 -6.67 15.22
C ALA A 82 -1.97 -8.10 14.87
N ASN A 83 -1.94 -8.46 13.59
CA ASN A 83 -2.46 -9.75 13.10
C ASN A 83 -1.64 -10.35 11.95
N CYS A 84 -0.52 -9.74 11.58
CA CYS A 84 0.30 -10.12 10.42
C CYS A 84 -0.49 -10.20 9.10
N ALA A 85 -1.61 -9.50 9.02
CA ALA A 85 -2.42 -9.47 7.80
C ALA A 85 -1.95 -8.37 6.84
N PRO A 86 -2.13 -8.58 5.51
CA PRO A 86 -1.84 -7.58 4.51
C PRO A 86 -2.57 -6.26 4.78
N MET A 87 -1.87 -5.14 4.65
CA MET A 87 -2.44 -3.81 4.76
C MET A 87 -2.79 -3.28 3.38
N THR A 88 -4.08 -3.19 3.07
CA THR A 88 -4.58 -2.73 1.78
C THR A 88 -4.76 -1.21 1.75
N ASN A 89 -4.60 -0.59 0.57
CA ASN A 89 -4.72 0.86 0.36
C ASN A 89 -3.80 1.70 1.26
N VAL A 90 -2.66 1.15 1.67
CA VAL A 90 -1.65 1.88 2.42
C VAL A 90 -0.70 2.55 1.44
N ARG A 91 -0.48 3.84 1.59
CA ARG A 91 0.48 4.57 0.77
C ARG A 91 1.91 4.19 1.17
N VAL A 92 2.71 3.85 0.15
CA VAL A 92 4.14 3.59 0.29
C VAL A 92 4.92 4.53 -0.62
N ASN A 93 5.73 5.38 -0.03
CA ASN A 93 6.70 6.20 -0.74
C ASN A 93 8.03 5.46 -0.84
N VAL A 94 8.74 5.61 -1.95
CA VAL A 94 10.13 5.17 -2.10
C VAL A 94 10.98 6.28 -2.70
N TRP A 95 12.25 6.33 -2.30
CA TRP A 95 13.25 7.19 -2.93
C TRP A 95 14.67 6.63 -2.72
N HIS A 96 15.52 6.85 -3.68
CA HIS A 96 16.92 6.46 -3.61
C HIS A 96 17.79 7.29 -4.56
N CYS A 97 19.10 7.13 -4.46
CA CYS A 97 20.07 7.83 -5.28
C CYS A 97 20.24 7.16 -6.67
N THR A 98 20.81 7.88 -7.62
CA THR A 98 21.26 7.36 -8.92
C THR A 98 22.35 6.30 -8.76
N LYS A 99 22.75 5.69 -9.88
CA LYS A 99 23.93 4.80 -9.97
C LYS A 99 25.23 5.44 -9.46
N ASP A 100 25.30 6.77 -9.46
CA ASP A 100 26.44 7.56 -9.03
C ASP A 100 26.31 8.10 -7.58
N GLY A 101 25.21 7.78 -6.89
CA GLY A 101 24.99 8.19 -5.51
C GLY A 101 24.34 9.57 -5.33
N VAL A 102 23.71 10.13 -6.36
CA VAL A 102 23.11 11.48 -6.35
C VAL A 102 21.59 11.40 -6.23
N TYR A 103 20.98 12.18 -5.35
CA TYR A 103 19.52 12.28 -5.17
C TYR A 103 18.93 13.41 -6.01
N SER A 104 17.76 13.16 -6.59
CA SER A 104 16.93 14.18 -7.23
C SER A 104 16.37 15.19 -6.22
N GLY A 105 16.00 16.39 -6.70
CA GLY A 105 15.33 17.41 -5.89
C GLY A 105 16.27 18.21 -4.98
N TYR A 106 17.57 18.01 -5.09
CA TYR A 106 18.59 18.69 -4.30
C TYR A 106 19.81 19.07 -5.15
N ASN A 107 20.38 20.23 -4.83
CA ASN A 107 21.67 20.66 -5.36
C ASN A 107 22.49 21.26 -4.20
N THR A 108 23.33 20.46 -3.59
CA THR A 108 24.18 20.82 -2.45
C THR A 108 25.60 20.31 -2.66
N ALA A 109 26.54 20.80 -1.89
CA ALA A 109 27.94 20.34 -1.98
C ALA A 109 28.08 18.82 -1.80
N ASN A 110 27.22 18.20 -0.97
CA ASN A 110 27.25 16.76 -0.71
C ASN A 110 26.33 15.97 -1.66
N ASN A 111 25.55 16.64 -2.48
CA ASN A 111 24.67 16.06 -3.48
C ASN A 111 24.63 17.00 -4.70
N PRO A 112 25.64 16.97 -5.56
CA PRO A 112 25.72 17.85 -6.73
C PRO A 112 24.77 17.36 -7.83
N GLY A 113 23.48 17.62 -7.66
CA GLY A 113 22.39 17.21 -8.53
C GLY A 113 21.61 18.41 -9.10
N ASP A 114 20.37 18.16 -9.48
CA ASP A 114 19.42 19.19 -9.91
C ASP A 114 18.24 19.25 -8.95
N ALA A 115 18.03 20.44 -8.35
CA ALA A 115 16.94 20.70 -7.40
C ALA A 115 15.55 20.58 -8.04
N ASN A 116 15.44 20.66 -9.36
CA ASN A 116 14.17 20.53 -10.06
C ASN A 116 13.88 19.10 -10.56
N SER A 117 14.87 18.21 -10.50
CA SER A 117 14.70 16.83 -10.93
C SER A 117 13.83 16.02 -9.94
N LYS A 118 13.16 14.99 -10.46
CA LYS A 118 12.16 14.20 -9.72
C LYS A 118 12.37 12.69 -9.82
N TYR A 119 13.39 12.26 -10.54
CA TYR A 119 13.69 10.85 -10.79
C TYR A 119 13.92 10.06 -9.49
N LEU A 120 13.72 8.76 -9.58
CA LEU A 120 13.95 7.76 -8.52
C LEU A 120 13.21 8.08 -7.21
N ARG A 121 12.04 8.73 -7.36
CA ARG A 121 11.07 9.00 -6.31
C ARG A 121 9.67 8.69 -6.78
N GLY A 122 8.88 8.06 -5.95
CA GLY A 122 7.48 7.81 -6.25
C GLY A 122 6.73 7.23 -5.07
N TYR A 123 5.42 7.13 -5.22
CA TYR A 123 4.57 6.42 -4.28
C TYR A 123 3.50 5.62 -5.00
N GLN A 124 3.05 4.56 -4.33
CA GLN A 124 1.97 3.69 -4.74
C GLN A 124 1.08 3.38 -3.53
N PHE A 125 -0.11 2.84 -3.78
CA PHE A 125 -0.97 2.26 -2.75
C PHE A 125 -0.93 0.74 -2.83
N THR A 126 -0.89 0.10 -1.67
CA THR A 126 -0.91 -1.36 -1.61
C THR A 126 -2.21 -1.92 -2.18
N ASN A 127 -2.09 -3.01 -2.92
CA ASN A 127 -3.20 -3.79 -3.44
C ASN A 127 -3.89 -4.65 -2.34
N ALA A 128 -4.78 -5.56 -2.74
CA ALA A 128 -5.49 -6.45 -1.82
C ALA A 128 -4.55 -7.39 -1.02
N ASP A 129 -3.39 -7.70 -1.58
CA ASP A 129 -2.37 -8.55 -0.94
C ASP A 129 -1.38 -7.74 -0.09
N GLY A 130 -1.60 -6.43 0.06
CA GLY A 130 -0.72 -5.52 0.76
C GLY A 130 0.54 -5.15 -0.02
N GLU A 131 0.57 -5.36 -1.33
CA GLU A 131 1.77 -5.19 -2.15
C GLU A 131 1.75 -3.89 -2.95
N VAL A 132 2.94 -3.30 -3.13
CA VAL A 132 3.25 -2.26 -4.11
C VAL A 132 4.44 -2.69 -4.94
N GLU A 133 4.47 -2.22 -6.19
CA GLU A 133 5.58 -2.50 -7.11
C GLU A 133 6.12 -1.20 -7.71
N PHE A 134 7.45 -1.12 -7.80
CA PHE A 134 8.14 -0.02 -8.44
C PHE A 134 9.13 -0.56 -9.47
N THR A 135 9.11 0.02 -10.67
CA THR A 135 10.17 -0.16 -11.65
C THR A 135 11.17 0.96 -11.48
N THR A 136 12.40 0.60 -11.15
CA THR A 136 13.47 1.55 -10.89
C THR A 136 14.82 1.04 -11.41
N ILE A 137 15.90 1.65 -11.01
CA ILE A 137 17.27 1.16 -11.24
C ILE A 137 17.88 0.68 -9.94
N PHE A 138 18.83 -0.23 -10.01
CA PHE A 138 19.63 -0.60 -8.85
C PHE A 138 20.41 0.62 -8.38
N PRO A 139 20.29 1.03 -7.09
CA PRO A 139 20.96 2.22 -6.58
C PRO A 139 22.47 2.08 -6.59
N GLY A 140 23.15 3.18 -6.81
CA GLY A 140 24.55 3.31 -6.46
C GLY A 140 24.73 3.52 -4.96
N TRP A 141 25.87 4.10 -4.59
CA TRP A 141 26.19 4.40 -3.21
C TRP A 141 26.95 5.72 -3.11
N TYR A 142 26.96 6.30 -1.93
CA TYR A 142 27.72 7.50 -1.62
C TYR A 142 28.53 7.29 -0.34
N ASN A 143 29.48 8.19 -0.10
CA ASN A 143 30.45 8.02 0.97
C ASN A 143 29.78 7.87 2.35
N GLY A 144 30.18 6.84 3.09
CA GLY A 144 29.66 6.52 4.41
C GLY A 144 28.37 5.69 4.41
N ARG A 145 27.81 5.31 3.23
CA ARG A 145 26.59 4.51 3.12
C ARG A 145 26.76 3.34 2.15
N ILE A 146 26.15 2.21 2.48
CA ILE A 146 25.95 1.11 1.52
C ILE A 146 24.79 1.44 0.57
N ALA A 147 24.65 0.68 -0.51
CA ALA A 147 23.49 0.80 -1.40
C ALA A 147 22.20 0.52 -0.62
N HIS A 148 21.27 1.46 -0.70
CA HIS A 148 19.99 1.39 0.03
C HIS A 148 18.87 2.11 -0.71
N ILE A 149 17.66 1.76 -0.35
CA ILE A 149 16.43 2.44 -0.80
C ILE A 149 15.66 2.85 0.46
N HIS A 150 15.29 4.12 0.52
CA HIS A 150 14.39 4.63 1.55
C HIS A 150 12.95 4.28 1.21
N PHE A 151 12.15 4.00 2.22
CA PHE A 151 10.70 3.91 2.08
C PHE A 151 9.99 4.51 3.29
N GLN A 152 8.75 4.95 3.05
CA GLN A 152 7.87 5.46 4.09
C GLN A 152 6.47 4.91 3.86
N VAL A 153 5.92 4.27 4.89
CA VAL A 153 4.58 3.68 4.88
C VAL A 153 3.66 4.58 5.70
N TYR A 154 2.64 5.14 5.07
CA TYR A 154 1.65 5.98 5.75
C TYR A 154 0.48 5.12 6.23
N VAL A 155 0.46 4.84 7.52
CA VAL A 155 -0.58 4.00 8.14
C VAL A 155 -1.81 4.84 8.52
N SER A 156 -1.60 6.10 8.88
CA SER A 156 -2.66 7.07 9.17
C SER A 156 -2.16 8.50 8.96
N SER A 157 -3.04 9.49 9.09
CA SER A 157 -2.63 10.89 9.07
C SER A 157 -1.68 11.28 10.22
N ALA A 158 -1.66 10.51 11.29
CA ALA A 158 -0.86 10.75 12.49
C ALA A 158 0.37 9.86 12.60
N TYR A 159 0.45 8.78 11.80
CA TYR A 159 1.54 7.81 11.90
C TYR A 159 2.02 7.35 10.54
N SER A 160 3.31 7.49 10.32
CA SER A 160 4.04 6.85 9.22
C SER A 160 5.27 6.13 9.74
N ALA A 161 5.55 4.95 9.19
CA ALA A 161 6.79 4.25 9.42
C ALA A 161 7.81 4.66 8.36
N VAL A 162 8.95 5.18 8.77
CA VAL A 162 10.08 5.49 7.89
C VAL A 162 11.16 4.46 8.14
N SER A 163 11.70 3.87 7.08
CA SER A 163 12.79 2.91 7.17
C SER A 163 13.62 2.91 5.88
N GLN A 164 14.62 2.05 5.85
CA GLN A 164 15.50 1.86 4.70
C GLN A 164 15.69 0.37 4.48
N LEU A 165 15.86 -0.04 3.24
CA LEU A 165 16.22 -1.41 2.89
C LEU A 165 17.58 -1.42 2.19
N THR A 166 18.26 -2.55 2.30
CA THR A 166 19.48 -2.88 1.58
C THR A 166 19.39 -4.31 1.03
N PHE A 167 20.47 -4.81 0.48
CA PHE A 167 20.50 -6.08 -0.23
C PHE A 167 21.60 -7.00 0.32
N PRO A 168 21.52 -8.33 0.12
CA PRO A 168 22.63 -9.23 0.47
C PRO A 168 23.93 -8.80 -0.18
N ILE A 169 25.00 -8.68 0.60
CA ILE A 169 26.28 -8.11 0.14
C ILE A 169 26.79 -8.81 -1.13
N ALA A 170 26.76 -10.14 -1.16
CA ALA A 170 27.22 -10.90 -2.33
C ALA A 170 26.38 -10.59 -3.59
N ALA A 171 25.05 -10.54 -3.46
CA ALA A 171 24.14 -10.25 -4.58
C ALA A 171 24.31 -8.80 -5.06
N LYS A 172 24.36 -7.84 -4.14
CA LYS A 172 24.63 -6.44 -4.43
C LYS A 172 25.94 -6.23 -5.19
N ASN A 173 27.03 -6.86 -4.74
CA ASN A 173 28.32 -6.77 -5.39
C ASN A 173 28.32 -7.41 -6.79
N ALA A 174 27.54 -8.48 -6.98
CA ALA A 174 27.37 -9.10 -8.29
C ALA A 174 26.69 -8.16 -9.30
N VAL A 175 25.73 -7.32 -8.88
CA VAL A 175 25.11 -6.31 -9.76
C VAL A 175 26.14 -5.33 -10.27
N TYR A 176 26.99 -4.80 -9.40
CA TYR A 176 28.03 -3.86 -9.79
C TYR A 176 29.09 -4.50 -10.72
N ALA A 177 29.47 -5.74 -10.41
CA ALA A 177 30.43 -6.49 -11.22
C ALA A 177 29.89 -6.86 -12.62
N ALA A 178 28.59 -7.10 -12.73
CA ALA A 178 27.92 -7.42 -14.01
C ALA A 178 27.81 -6.20 -14.93
N ALA A 179 27.82 -4.98 -14.41
CA ALA A 179 27.63 -3.75 -15.18
C ALA A 179 28.69 -2.66 -14.85
N PRO A 180 29.99 -2.95 -15.00
CA PRO A 180 31.05 -2.03 -14.55
C PRO A 180 31.08 -0.72 -15.35
N ALA A 181 30.57 -0.72 -16.58
CA ALA A 181 30.47 0.50 -17.38
C ALA A 181 29.37 1.46 -16.87
N LEU A 182 28.35 0.95 -16.16
CA LEU A 182 27.31 1.75 -15.53
C LEU A 182 27.73 2.18 -14.13
N TYR A 183 28.27 1.26 -13.33
CA TYR A 183 28.65 1.48 -11.93
C TYR A 183 30.16 1.67 -11.80
N THR A 184 30.67 2.78 -12.34
CA THR A 184 32.10 3.07 -12.41
C THR A 184 32.80 3.19 -11.04
N LYS A 185 32.03 3.44 -9.96
CA LYS A 185 32.52 3.42 -8.58
C LYS A 185 32.75 2.00 -8.04
N GLY A 186 32.26 0.98 -8.75
CA GLY A 186 32.28 -0.40 -8.28
C GLY A 186 31.37 -0.67 -7.07
N ALA A 187 31.66 -1.77 -6.36
CA ALA A 187 30.93 -2.15 -5.15
C ALA A 187 31.18 -1.14 -4.02
N ASP A 188 30.18 -0.91 -3.17
CA ASP A 188 30.37 -0.11 -1.98
C ASP A 188 31.33 -0.82 -1.01
N PRO A 189 32.23 -0.07 -0.34
CA PRO A 189 33.30 -0.63 0.49
C PRO A 189 32.84 -1.03 1.89
N LEU A 190 31.56 -0.79 2.26
CA LEU A 190 31.10 -0.95 3.64
C LEU A 190 30.41 -2.31 3.82
N SER A 191 30.54 -2.84 5.05
CA SER A 191 29.66 -3.87 5.59
C SER A 191 28.43 -3.24 6.25
N TYR A 192 27.43 -4.04 6.62
CA TYR A 192 26.28 -3.54 7.38
C TYR A 192 26.71 -2.87 8.70
N SER A 193 27.65 -3.46 9.41
CA SER A 193 28.17 -2.90 10.67
C SER A 193 29.01 -1.63 10.48
N GLY A 194 29.45 -1.33 9.27
CA GLY A 194 30.15 -0.10 8.91
C GLY A 194 29.24 1.04 8.45
N ASP A 195 27.99 0.75 8.16
CA ASP A 195 26.98 1.74 7.80
C ASP A 195 26.27 2.24 9.06
N ASN A 196 26.19 3.54 9.23
CA ASN A 196 25.66 4.17 10.45
C ASN A 196 24.14 3.97 10.66
N ILE A 197 23.43 3.45 9.67
CA ILE A 197 21.99 3.12 9.77
C ILE A 197 21.81 1.64 10.09
N PHE A 198 22.53 0.76 9.39
CA PHE A 198 22.36 -0.68 9.54
C PHE A 198 23.22 -1.31 10.66
N SER A 199 24.07 -0.52 11.32
CA SER A 199 25.01 -1.02 12.35
C SER A 199 24.33 -1.47 13.64
N ASP A 200 23.12 -0.97 13.94
CA ASP A 200 22.33 -1.33 15.13
C ASP A 200 21.35 -2.50 14.90
N GLY A 201 21.22 -2.95 13.62
CA GLY A 201 20.40 -4.08 13.23
C GLY A 201 19.92 -3.93 11.78
N TYR A 202 19.94 -5.01 11.03
CA TYR A 202 19.58 -4.97 9.60
C TYR A 202 18.79 -6.18 9.12
N ALA A 203 18.59 -7.17 9.96
CA ALA A 203 18.04 -8.48 9.53
C ALA A 203 16.65 -8.36 8.89
N LEU A 204 15.82 -7.41 9.33
CA LEU A 204 14.48 -7.14 8.79
C LEU A 204 14.49 -6.18 7.58
N GLN A 205 15.65 -5.64 7.22
CA GLN A 205 15.82 -4.61 6.20
C GLN A 205 16.56 -5.13 4.95
N ILE A 206 16.89 -6.42 4.91
CA ILE A 206 17.52 -7.06 3.76
C ILE A 206 16.47 -7.55 2.79
N ALA A 207 16.29 -6.84 1.68
CA ALA A 207 15.43 -7.26 0.59
C ALA A 207 16.09 -8.41 -0.21
N THR A 208 15.31 -9.33 -0.74
CA THR A 208 15.81 -10.31 -1.71
C THR A 208 16.31 -9.60 -2.96
N LEU A 209 17.23 -10.22 -3.69
CA LEU A 209 17.72 -9.71 -4.96
C LEU A 209 18.02 -10.91 -5.87
N THR A 210 17.18 -11.09 -6.88
CA THR A 210 17.26 -12.24 -7.81
C THR A 210 17.35 -11.75 -9.25
N PRO A 211 18.21 -12.33 -10.11
CA PRO A 211 18.27 -11.97 -11.52
C PRO A 211 16.93 -12.17 -12.22
N ASN A 212 16.52 -11.19 -13.02
CA ASN A 212 15.35 -11.25 -13.89
C ASN A 212 15.82 -11.36 -15.36
N THR A 213 15.72 -12.54 -15.93
CA THR A 213 16.18 -12.80 -17.31
C THR A 213 15.31 -12.14 -18.37
N ALA A 214 14.07 -11.83 -18.07
CA ALA A 214 13.15 -11.17 -19.01
C ALA A 214 13.49 -9.69 -19.22
N THR A 215 13.97 -9.01 -18.18
CA THR A 215 14.34 -7.59 -18.23
C THR A 215 15.85 -7.38 -18.36
N GLY A 216 16.66 -8.40 -18.12
CA GLY A 216 18.10 -8.29 -17.97
C GLY A 216 18.54 -7.57 -16.67
N GLY A 217 17.60 -7.34 -15.75
CA GLY A 217 17.80 -6.68 -14.46
C GLY A 217 17.61 -7.63 -13.28
N TYR A 218 17.01 -7.13 -12.22
CA TYR A 218 16.77 -7.87 -10.99
C TYR A 218 15.36 -7.62 -10.45
N ASP A 219 14.83 -8.63 -9.76
CA ASP A 219 13.65 -8.52 -8.90
C ASP A 219 14.07 -8.47 -7.44
N SER A 220 13.41 -7.64 -6.67
CA SER A 220 13.65 -7.47 -5.24
C SER A 220 12.33 -7.51 -4.48
N TYR A 221 12.33 -8.14 -3.31
CA TYR A 221 11.16 -8.26 -2.45
C TYR A 221 11.55 -8.05 -0.99
N LEU A 222 10.72 -7.27 -0.28
CA LEU A 222 10.79 -7.13 1.17
C LEU A 222 9.39 -7.12 1.77
N GLU A 223 9.21 -7.88 2.84
CA GLU A 223 8.02 -7.83 3.69
C GLU A 223 8.27 -6.85 4.83
N ILE A 224 7.34 -5.92 5.03
CA ILE A 224 7.45 -4.80 5.97
C ILE A 224 6.29 -4.89 6.95
N SER A 225 6.55 -5.13 8.23
CA SER A 225 5.52 -5.06 9.27
C SER A 225 5.54 -3.70 9.96
N VAL A 226 4.40 -3.04 9.98
CA VAL A 226 4.21 -1.71 10.59
C VAL A 226 3.12 -1.76 11.65
N GLN A 227 3.11 -0.79 12.58
CA GLN A 227 2.03 -0.70 13.57
C GLN A 227 0.68 -0.46 12.88
N GLY A 228 -0.37 -1.10 13.40
CA GLY A 228 -1.72 -0.97 12.89
C GLY A 228 -2.32 -2.30 12.45
N SER A 229 -3.59 -2.25 12.09
CA SER A 229 -4.42 -3.41 11.69
C SER A 229 -4.96 -3.29 10.27
N GLY A 230 -4.25 -2.62 9.38
CA GLY A 230 -4.56 -2.60 7.95
C GLY A 230 -5.75 -1.73 7.50
N THR A 231 -6.34 -0.95 8.39
CA THR A 231 -7.35 0.03 7.99
C THR A 231 -6.75 1.43 8.01
N LEU A 232 -6.60 2.03 6.85
CA LEU A 232 -6.35 3.47 6.77
C LEU A 232 -7.53 4.22 7.37
N GLY A 233 -7.24 5.26 8.11
CA GLY A 233 -8.25 6.26 8.43
C GLY A 233 -8.83 6.83 7.12
N VAL A 234 -10.17 6.86 7.04
CA VAL A 234 -10.93 7.28 5.85
C VAL A 234 -10.42 8.60 5.23
N GLY A 235 -9.99 9.55 6.07
CA GLY A 235 -9.51 10.85 5.61
C GLY A 235 -8.19 10.85 4.83
N HIS A 236 -7.39 9.78 4.88
CA HIS A 236 -6.16 9.69 4.08
C HIS A 236 -6.43 9.14 2.68
N ILE A 237 -7.31 8.15 2.58
CA ILE A 237 -7.79 7.62 1.30
C ILE A 237 -8.50 8.73 0.51
N GLU A 238 -9.35 9.51 1.15
CA GLU A 238 -10.04 10.63 0.51
C GLU A 238 -9.06 11.64 -0.10
N LYS A 239 -8.00 12.03 0.61
CA LYS A 239 -7.00 12.98 0.08
C LYS A 239 -6.33 12.50 -1.22
N GLU A 240 -6.05 11.21 -1.36
CA GLU A 240 -5.41 10.68 -2.56
C GLU A 240 -6.41 10.52 -3.71
N ILE A 241 -7.64 10.11 -3.40
CA ILE A 241 -8.73 10.08 -4.38
C ILE A 241 -8.96 11.49 -4.95
N PHE A 242 -8.98 12.53 -4.13
CA PHE A 242 -9.15 13.92 -4.57
C PHE A 242 -8.06 14.45 -5.50
N LYS A 243 -6.91 13.78 -5.59
CA LYS A 243 -5.88 14.09 -6.59
C LYS A 243 -6.18 13.50 -7.96
N VAL A 244 -7.01 12.47 -8.03
CA VAL A 244 -7.42 11.80 -9.26
C VAL A 244 -8.77 12.28 -9.70
N PHE A 245 -9.73 12.38 -8.78
CA PHE A 245 -11.06 12.93 -9.03
C PHE A 245 -11.72 13.45 -7.75
N GLU A 246 -12.69 14.33 -7.91
CA GLU A 246 -13.66 14.68 -6.89
C GLU A 246 -15.04 14.22 -7.34
N MET A 247 -15.83 13.67 -6.40
CA MET A 247 -17.20 13.26 -6.66
C MET A 247 -18.16 13.95 -5.68
N GLY A 248 -19.10 14.69 -6.23
CA GLY A 248 -20.19 15.31 -5.46
C GLY A 248 -21.17 14.30 -4.89
N GLN A 249 -22.02 14.75 -3.97
CA GLN A 249 -23.22 14.05 -3.59
C GLN A 249 -24.20 14.10 -4.78
N ASN A 250 -24.99 13.06 -4.97
CA ASN A 250 -26.07 13.09 -5.96
C ASN A 250 -27.09 14.16 -5.62
N ILE A 251 -27.56 14.89 -6.64
CA ILE A 251 -28.55 15.96 -6.49
C ILE A 251 -29.67 15.75 -7.49
N PRO A 252 -30.93 15.68 -7.02
CA PRO A 252 -31.37 15.72 -5.62
C PRO A 252 -31.04 14.45 -4.84
N ASN A 253 -31.01 14.55 -3.51
CA ASN A 253 -30.94 13.40 -2.58
C ASN A 253 -31.69 13.76 -1.29
N PRO A 254 -32.81 13.13 -0.94
CA PRO A 254 -33.48 12.04 -1.65
C PRO A 254 -33.99 12.46 -3.04
N TYR A 255 -34.19 11.46 -3.92
CA TYR A 255 -34.70 11.67 -5.27
C TYR A 255 -35.84 10.67 -5.58
N ALA A 256 -36.75 11.03 -6.52
CA ALA A 256 -37.88 10.19 -6.87
C ALA A 256 -37.84 9.66 -8.34
N SER A 257 -37.18 10.40 -9.24
CA SER A 257 -37.07 9.99 -10.66
C SER A 257 -35.62 9.90 -11.11
N ASN A 258 -34.93 11.02 -11.27
CA ASN A 258 -33.54 11.09 -11.71
C ASN A 258 -32.73 11.87 -10.69
N THR A 259 -31.47 11.53 -10.62
CA THR A 259 -30.49 12.27 -9.85
C THR A 259 -29.17 12.34 -10.62
N LYS A 260 -28.37 13.36 -10.36
CA LYS A 260 -27.09 13.59 -11.04
C LYS A 260 -25.95 13.60 -10.05
N VAL A 261 -24.85 13.02 -10.48
CA VAL A 261 -23.59 13.04 -9.74
C VAL A 261 -22.57 13.85 -10.56
N ARG A 262 -22.04 14.91 -9.97
CA ARG A 262 -20.97 15.68 -10.57
C ARG A 262 -19.62 15.06 -10.23
N ILE A 263 -18.81 14.86 -11.27
CA ILE A 263 -17.43 14.37 -11.17
C ILE A 263 -16.49 15.44 -11.72
N ASP A 264 -15.41 15.70 -11.01
CA ASP A 264 -14.28 16.49 -11.48
C ASP A 264 -13.07 15.55 -11.62
N LEU A 265 -12.81 15.07 -12.83
CA LEU A 265 -11.71 14.17 -13.15
C LEU A 265 -10.42 14.97 -13.38
N LYS A 266 -9.44 14.79 -12.53
CA LYS A 266 -8.18 15.55 -12.52
C LYS A 266 -7.04 14.82 -13.25
N GLN A 267 -7.21 13.55 -13.52
CA GLN A 267 -6.27 12.72 -14.29
C GLN A 267 -7.05 11.88 -15.29
N SER A 268 -6.55 11.82 -16.53
CA SER A 268 -7.14 10.96 -17.56
C SER A 268 -7.14 9.50 -17.09
N SER A 269 -8.29 8.85 -17.13
CA SER A 269 -8.51 7.52 -16.56
C SER A 269 -9.59 6.75 -17.29
N ASP A 270 -9.56 5.44 -17.20
CA ASP A 270 -10.73 4.60 -17.45
C ASP A 270 -11.68 4.77 -16.28
N VAL A 271 -12.92 5.11 -16.54
CA VAL A 271 -13.88 5.45 -15.48
C VAL A 271 -15.13 4.60 -15.54
N LYS A 272 -15.69 4.26 -14.39
CA LYS A 272 -17.01 3.63 -14.29
C LYS A 272 -17.74 4.05 -13.02
N MET A 273 -19.05 4.01 -13.07
CA MET A 273 -19.93 4.18 -11.92
C MET A 273 -20.87 2.98 -11.79
N GLU A 274 -20.87 2.37 -10.64
CA GLU A 274 -21.67 1.19 -10.31
C GLU A 274 -22.64 1.46 -9.17
N LEU A 275 -23.79 0.76 -9.19
CA LEU A 275 -24.78 0.78 -8.13
C LEU A 275 -24.76 -0.53 -7.35
N TRP A 276 -24.92 -0.39 -6.04
CA TRP A 276 -24.92 -1.49 -5.09
C TRP A 276 -26.07 -1.34 -4.09
N ASP A 277 -26.66 -2.43 -3.67
CA ASP A 277 -27.58 -2.44 -2.54
C ASP A 277 -26.80 -2.50 -1.20
N LEU A 278 -27.48 -2.28 -0.09
CA LEU A 278 -26.85 -2.28 1.24
C LEU A 278 -26.36 -3.66 1.69
N SER A 279 -26.71 -4.74 0.98
CA SER A 279 -26.15 -6.08 1.23
C SER A 279 -24.82 -6.31 0.53
N GLY A 280 -24.33 -5.33 -0.25
CA GLY A 280 -23.10 -5.43 -1.05
C GLY A 280 -23.28 -6.14 -2.39
N ARG A 281 -24.53 -6.38 -2.83
CA ARG A 281 -24.82 -6.94 -4.16
C ARG A 281 -24.82 -5.83 -5.20
N LYS A 282 -24.08 -6.03 -6.28
CA LYS A 282 -24.09 -5.13 -7.44
C LYS A 282 -25.47 -5.13 -8.09
N VAL A 283 -26.05 -3.94 -8.26
CA VAL A 283 -27.32 -3.71 -8.95
C VAL A 283 -27.08 -3.52 -10.46
N GLY A 284 -26.10 -2.73 -10.83
CA GLY A 284 -25.75 -2.51 -12.23
C GLY A 284 -24.64 -1.48 -12.42
N THR A 285 -24.25 -1.29 -13.68
CA THR A 285 -23.31 -0.24 -14.10
C THR A 285 -24.10 0.91 -14.70
N VAL A 286 -23.89 2.11 -14.16
CA VAL A 286 -24.57 3.35 -14.60
C VAL A 286 -23.86 3.97 -15.77
N PHE A 287 -22.53 3.98 -15.71
CA PHE A 287 -21.66 4.69 -16.63
C PHE A 287 -20.31 3.99 -16.71
N GLU A 288 -19.74 3.93 -17.92
CA GLU A 288 -18.39 3.40 -18.15
C GLU A 288 -17.81 4.07 -19.41
N GLU A 289 -16.58 4.55 -19.34
CA GLU A 289 -15.87 5.17 -20.45
C GLU A 289 -14.37 4.92 -20.30
N GLN A 290 -13.72 4.54 -21.40
CA GLN A 290 -12.28 4.32 -21.46
C GLN A 290 -11.56 5.62 -21.84
N ASN A 291 -10.36 5.83 -21.27
CA ASN A 291 -9.50 6.99 -21.57
C ASN A 291 -10.21 8.35 -21.47
N LYS A 292 -11.12 8.48 -20.48
CA LYS A 292 -11.80 9.75 -20.27
C LYS A 292 -10.79 10.83 -19.90
N GLY A 293 -10.81 11.92 -20.67
CA GLY A 293 -9.95 13.08 -20.43
C GLY A 293 -10.31 13.83 -19.15
N VAL A 294 -9.36 14.62 -18.65
CA VAL A 294 -9.56 15.50 -17.49
C VAL A 294 -10.71 16.49 -17.73
N GLY A 295 -11.45 16.82 -16.69
CA GLY A 295 -12.54 17.78 -16.75
C GLY A 295 -13.72 17.42 -15.87
N ILE A 296 -14.70 18.32 -15.85
CA ILE A 296 -15.92 18.19 -15.08
C ILE A 296 -17.02 17.59 -15.98
N PHE A 297 -17.73 16.60 -15.47
CA PHE A 297 -18.90 16.00 -16.13
C PHE A 297 -19.93 15.54 -15.11
N GLU A 298 -21.13 15.26 -15.58
CA GLU A 298 -22.22 14.75 -14.76
C GLU A 298 -22.63 13.35 -15.23
N VAL A 299 -22.93 12.49 -14.26
CA VAL A 299 -23.48 11.15 -14.50
C VAL A 299 -24.92 11.14 -14.03
N ASP A 300 -25.84 10.84 -14.95
CA ASP A 300 -27.27 10.70 -14.66
C ASP A 300 -27.57 9.29 -14.13
N ILE A 301 -28.27 9.22 -13.00
CA ILE A 301 -28.75 7.97 -12.42
C ILE A 301 -30.29 7.96 -12.51
N ASN A 302 -30.81 7.10 -13.37
CA ASN A 302 -32.24 6.84 -13.49
C ASN A 302 -32.58 5.49 -12.84
N PRO A 303 -33.34 5.47 -11.72
CA PRO A 303 -33.64 4.24 -11.00
C PRO A 303 -34.52 3.26 -11.83
N ALA A 304 -35.28 3.76 -12.79
CA ALA A 304 -36.11 2.92 -13.65
C ALA A 304 -35.26 1.99 -14.54
N ASN A 305 -34.03 2.40 -14.91
CA ASN A 305 -33.15 1.56 -15.71
C ASN A 305 -32.64 0.31 -14.95
N PHE A 306 -32.81 0.31 -13.62
CA PHE A 306 -32.32 -0.75 -12.74
C PHE A 306 -33.48 -1.43 -11.97
N GLY A 307 -34.73 -1.02 -12.19
CA GLY A 307 -35.87 -1.56 -11.47
C GLY A 307 -35.80 -1.36 -9.95
N LEU A 308 -35.25 -0.23 -9.49
CA LEU A 308 -35.01 0.00 -8.08
C LEU A 308 -36.28 0.34 -7.32
N PRO A 309 -36.64 -0.40 -6.25
CA PRO A 309 -37.65 0.05 -5.29
C PRO A 309 -37.13 1.23 -4.46
N ALA A 310 -38.04 1.96 -3.81
CA ALA A 310 -37.66 2.99 -2.86
C ALA A 310 -36.78 2.40 -1.77
N GLY A 311 -35.69 3.10 -1.43
CA GLY A 311 -34.69 2.63 -0.48
C GLY A 311 -33.36 3.34 -0.58
N ASN A 312 -32.38 2.87 0.19
CA ASN A 312 -31.00 3.37 0.18
C ASN A 312 -30.12 2.47 -0.69
N TYR A 313 -29.28 3.11 -1.47
CA TYR A 313 -28.31 2.49 -2.37
C TYR A 313 -26.95 3.14 -2.25
N ILE A 314 -25.93 2.43 -2.67
CA ILE A 314 -24.58 2.96 -2.77
C ILE A 314 -24.24 3.11 -4.26
N TYR A 315 -23.82 4.28 -4.68
CA TYR A 315 -23.12 4.44 -5.96
C TYR A 315 -21.64 4.58 -5.71
N GLN A 316 -20.85 3.90 -6.52
CA GLN A 316 -19.39 3.89 -6.43
C GLN A 316 -18.82 4.31 -7.77
N PHE A 317 -18.04 5.39 -7.75
CA PHE A 317 -17.22 5.80 -8.88
C PHE A 317 -15.84 5.20 -8.77
N GLU A 318 -15.32 4.70 -9.87
CA GLU A 318 -13.97 4.17 -10.02
C GLU A 318 -13.27 4.92 -11.15
N ALA A 319 -12.02 5.30 -10.91
CA ALA A 319 -11.10 5.80 -11.91
C ALA A 319 -9.84 4.93 -11.89
N ALA A 320 -9.47 4.36 -13.03
CA ALA A 320 -8.30 3.51 -13.21
C ALA A 320 -7.36 4.14 -14.23
N ASN A 321 -6.09 4.28 -13.88
CA ASN A 321 -5.05 4.79 -14.78
C ASN A 321 -3.70 4.14 -14.46
N SER A 322 -2.62 4.58 -15.10
CA SER A 322 -1.26 4.07 -14.85
C SER A 322 -0.80 4.22 -13.38
N SER A 323 -1.49 5.03 -12.60
CA SER A 323 -1.20 5.29 -11.19
C SER A 323 -1.97 4.36 -10.25
N GLY A 324 -3.00 3.66 -10.71
CA GLY A 324 -3.78 2.74 -9.89
C GLY A 324 -5.28 2.81 -10.13
N VAL A 325 -6.03 2.17 -9.24
CA VAL A 325 -7.49 2.13 -9.24
C VAL A 325 -8.03 2.83 -8.00
N PHE A 326 -8.79 3.88 -8.21
CA PHE A 326 -9.34 4.75 -7.16
C PHE A 326 -10.86 4.60 -7.11
N ARG A 327 -11.40 4.40 -5.91
CA ARG A 327 -12.83 4.18 -5.70
C ARG A 327 -13.37 5.09 -4.62
N MET A 328 -14.51 5.71 -4.88
CA MET A 328 -15.25 6.50 -3.90
C MET A 328 -16.72 6.07 -3.89
N PRO A 329 -17.20 5.46 -2.81
CA PRO A 329 -18.61 5.19 -2.63
C PRO A 329 -19.32 6.37 -1.98
N LYS A 330 -20.60 6.57 -2.33
CA LYS A 330 -21.54 7.44 -1.62
C LYS A 330 -22.91 6.82 -1.56
N MET A 331 -23.68 7.20 -0.55
CA MET A 331 -25.05 6.72 -0.36
C MET A 331 -26.05 7.68 -0.99
N MET A 332 -27.04 7.12 -1.64
CA MET A 332 -28.21 7.84 -2.15
C MET A 332 -29.52 7.24 -1.65
N THR A 333 -30.56 8.05 -1.56
CA THR A 333 -31.89 7.66 -1.10
C THR A 333 -32.91 7.87 -2.22
N LEU A 334 -33.48 6.78 -2.71
CA LEU A 334 -34.64 6.80 -3.64
C LEU A 334 -35.91 6.88 -2.81
N ALA A 335 -36.61 7.99 -2.92
CA ALA A 335 -37.95 8.20 -2.32
C ALA A 335 -39.03 7.52 -3.16
N LYS A 336 -40.24 7.38 -2.58
CA LYS A 336 -41.41 6.89 -3.30
C LYS A 336 -41.98 7.96 -4.23
#